data_88ff860874541e5ed10be3bec76333d7
#
_entry.id   88ff860874541e5ed10be3bec76333d7
#
_cell.length_a   1.000
_cell.length_b   1.000
_cell.length_c   1.000
_cell.angle_alpha   90.00
_cell.angle_beta   90.00
_cell.angle_gamma   90.00
#
_symmetry.space_group_name_H-M   'P 1'
#
loop_
_entity.id
_entity.type
_entity.pdbx_description
1 polymer ?
#
loop_
_entity_poly.entity_id
_entity_poly.type
_entity_poly.pdbx_seq_one_letter_code
_entity_poly.pdbx_strand_id
1 'polypeptide(L)'
;MQDPALLRRLLRAKDRMDAASHEAWPVRRLAEVSGVSEAHFARSFKQAFGLPPHRYLLTRRIEQATTLLRDTGLSITDIAFATGWESLGTFGRIFRDITGSSPGAMRVKVRAEQPALELVPACVLKAAQRPDLTIAVLEKRRRKSADTVGLSSKEMS
;
A
#
# COMPACT_ATOMS: atom_id res chain seq x y z
N MET A 1 -29.38 1.36 -12.61
CA MET A 1 -28.35 0.93 -13.59
C MET A 1 -27.39 2.10 -13.83
N GLN A 2 -26.10 1.89 -13.59
CA GLN A 2 -25.13 2.96 -13.82
C GLN A 2 -24.84 3.10 -15.32
N ASP A 3 -24.68 4.37 -15.76
CA ASP A 3 -24.26 4.68 -17.11
C ASP A 3 -22.89 4.05 -17.40
N PRO A 4 -22.72 3.30 -18.49
CA PRO A 4 -21.42 2.72 -18.88
C PRO A 4 -20.28 3.73 -19.02
N ALA A 5 -20.58 4.95 -19.44
CA ALA A 5 -19.59 6.01 -19.55
C ALA A 5 -19.12 6.46 -18.15
N LEU A 6 -20.03 6.58 -17.21
CA LEU A 6 -19.71 6.90 -15.82
C LEU A 6 -18.90 5.76 -15.19
N LEU A 7 -19.29 4.52 -15.38
CA LEU A 7 -18.56 3.35 -14.85
C LEU A 7 -17.10 3.33 -15.33
N ARG A 8 -16.85 3.61 -16.61
CA ARG A 8 -15.48 3.71 -17.15
C ARG A 8 -14.67 4.80 -16.46
N ARG A 9 -15.28 5.93 -16.15
CA ARG A 9 -14.62 7.03 -15.41
C ARG A 9 -14.32 6.64 -13.96
N LEU A 10 -15.24 5.95 -13.29
CA LEU A 10 -15.03 5.43 -11.94
C LEU A 10 -13.91 4.38 -11.91
N LEU A 11 -13.87 3.47 -12.88
CA LEU A 11 -12.80 2.49 -13.03
C LEU A 11 -11.44 3.16 -13.23
N ARG A 12 -11.37 4.22 -14.01
CA ARG A 12 -10.14 5.00 -14.21
C ARG A 12 -9.63 5.60 -12.90
N ALA A 13 -10.53 6.18 -12.10
CA ALA A 13 -10.18 6.71 -10.79
C ALA A 13 -9.72 5.61 -9.83
N LYS A 14 -10.42 4.48 -9.85
CA LYS A 14 -10.04 3.29 -9.06
C LYS A 14 -8.65 2.78 -9.45
N ASP A 15 -8.37 2.63 -10.74
CA ASP A 15 -7.08 2.17 -11.23
C ASP A 15 -5.93 3.11 -10.83
N ARG A 16 -6.17 4.42 -10.81
CA ARG A 16 -5.19 5.38 -10.32
C ARG A 16 -4.93 5.25 -8.82
N MET A 17 -5.96 5.01 -8.02
CA MET A 17 -5.78 4.71 -6.60
C MET A 17 -4.98 3.42 -6.39
N ASP A 18 -5.29 2.38 -7.15
CA ASP A 18 -4.60 1.09 -7.07
C ASP A 18 -3.12 1.21 -7.45
N ALA A 19 -2.81 2.01 -8.47
CA ALA A 19 -1.44 2.22 -8.94
C ALA A 19 -0.59 3.03 -7.95
N ALA A 20 -1.19 3.91 -7.16
CA ALA A 20 -0.49 4.82 -6.26
C ALA A 20 -1.25 4.98 -4.92
N SER A 21 -1.62 3.87 -4.28
CA SER A 21 -2.44 3.89 -3.06
C SER A 21 -1.74 4.53 -1.85
N HIS A 22 -0.41 4.66 -1.89
CA HIS A 22 0.36 5.38 -0.88
C HIS A 22 0.21 6.89 -0.95
N GLU A 23 -0.30 7.43 -2.06
CA GLU A 23 -0.56 8.87 -2.22
C GLU A 23 -1.88 9.29 -1.54
N ALA A 24 -2.02 10.60 -1.34
CA ALA A 24 -3.29 11.17 -0.88
C ALA A 24 -4.31 11.21 -2.03
N TRP A 25 -5.46 10.60 -1.81
CA TRP A 25 -6.56 10.54 -2.76
C TRP A 25 -7.84 11.12 -2.13
N PRO A 26 -7.91 12.44 -1.88
CA PRO A 26 -9.14 13.05 -1.41
C PRO A 26 -10.25 12.91 -2.46
N VAL A 27 -11.50 12.85 -2.03
CA VAL A 27 -12.65 12.71 -2.92
C VAL A 27 -12.65 13.76 -4.02
N ARG A 28 -12.22 14.98 -3.72
CA ARG A 28 -12.05 16.06 -4.68
C ARG A 28 -11.17 15.66 -5.88
N ARG A 29 -9.99 15.09 -5.62
CA ARG A 29 -9.06 14.63 -6.67
C ARG A 29 -9.68 13.52 -7.52
N LEU A 30 -10.37 12.58 -6.90
CA LEU A 30 -11.05 11.48 -7.57
C LEU A 30 -12.23 11.97 -8.42
N ALA A 31 -12.99 12.92 -7.92
CA ALA A 31 -14.08 13.55 -8.65
C ALA A 31 -13.59 14.31 -9.88
N GLU A 32 -12.47 15.04 -9.76
CA GLU A 32 -11.82 15.71 -10.88
C GLU A 32 -11.38 14.72 -11.98
N VAL A 33 -10.75 13.62 -11.61
CA VAL A 33 -10.37 12.55 -12.55
C VAL A 33 -11.57 11.97 -13.27
N SER A 34 -12.71 11.88 -12.59
CA SER A 34 -13.94 11.29 -13.12
C SER A 34 -14.83 12.33 -13.85
N GLY A 35 -14.53 13.61 -13.71
CA GLY A 35 -15.31 14.69 -14.33
C GLY A 35 -16.73 14.81 -13.76
N VAL A 36 -16.91 14.58 -12.47
CA VAL A 36 -18.20 14.69 -11.75
C VAL A 36 -18.01 15.43 -10.42
N SER A 37 -19.12 15.80 -9.76
CA SER A 37 -19.05 16.39 -8.43
C SER A 37 -18.58 15.38 -7.38
N GLU A 38 -18.07 15.87 -6.26
CA GLU A 38 -17.62 15.02 -5.14
C GLU A 38 -18.73 14.12 -4.60
N ALA A 39 -19.92 14.67 -4.37
CA ALA A 39 -21.06 13.91 -3.87
C ALA A 39 -21.53 12.85 -4.87
N HIS A 40 -21.56 13.19 -6.15
CA HIS A 40 -21.92 12.25 -7.21
C HIS A 40 -20.88 11.13 -7.33
N PHE A 41 -19.59 11.48 -7.26
CA PHE A 41 -18.50 10.50 -7.28
C PHE A 41 -18.64 9.52 -6.11
N ALA A 42 -18.75 10.01 -4.88
CA ALA A 42 -18.80 9.17 -3.69
C ALA A 42 -19.96 8.17 -3.73
N ARG A 43 -21.16 8.63 -4.10
CA ARG A 43 -22.34 7.76 -4.22
C ARG A 43 -22.20 6.73 -5.34
N SER A 44 -21.73 7.17 -6.51
CA SER A 44 -21.57 6.30 -7.67
C SER A 44 -20.48 5.25 -7.43
N PHE A 45 -19.37 5.63 -6.80
CA PHE A 45 -18.28 4.74 -6.46
C PHE A 45 -18.75 3.65 -5.48
N LYS A 46 -19.42 4.03 -4.40
CA LYS A 46 -19.98 3.08 -3.43
C LYS A 46 -20.99 2.13 -4.10
N GLN A 47 -21.81 2.64 -4.99
CA GLN A 47 -22.80 1.85 -5.74
C GLN A 47 -22.13 0.84 -6.68
N ALA A 48 -21.06 1.24 -7.37
CA ALA A 48 -20.33 0.39 -8.31
C ALA A 48 -19.46 -0.66 -7.63
N PHE A 49 -18.80 -0.31 -6.52
CA PHE A 49 -17.74 -1.14 -5.90
C PHE A 49 -18.08 -1.60 -4.47
N GLY A 50 -19.21 -1.23 -3.93
CA GLY A 50 -19.67 -1.68 -2.62
C GLY A 50 -19.08 -0.96 -1.42
N LEU A 51 -18.04 -0.14 -1.60
CA LEU A 51 -17.34 0.60 -0.54
C LEU A 51 -17.22 2.08 -0.89
N PRO A 52 -17.30 2.99 0.09
CA PRO A 52 -16.95 4.39 -0.13
C PRO A 52 -15.49 4.53 -0.60
N PRO A 53 -15.14 5.58 -1.38
CA PRO A 53 -13.80 5.75 -1.93
C PRO A 53 -12.70 5.73 -0.86
N HIS A 54 -12.90 6.42 0.25
CA HIS A 54 -11.93 6.48 1.33
C HIS A 54 -11.69 5.10 1.97
N ARG A 55 -12.75 4.35 2.23
CA ARG A 55 -12.66 2.98 2.78
C ARG A 55 -11.96 2.04 1.81
N TYR A 56 -12.23 2.17 0.53
CA TYR A 56 -11.54 1.43 -0.52
C TYR A 56 -10.03 1.69 -0.48
N LEU A 57 -9.62 2.97 -0.41
CA LEU A 57 -8.21 3.34 -0.34
C LEU A 57 -7.51 2.74 0.88
N LEU A 58 -8.14 2.82 2.05
CA LEU A 58 -7.59 2.23 3.28
C LEU A 58 -7.42 0.72 3.15
N THR A 59 -8.39 0.04 2.58
CA THR A 59 -8.33 -1.41 2.33
C THR A 59 -7.17 -1.78 1.41
N ARG A 60 -6.97 -1.03 0.33
CA ARG A 60 -5.84 -1.23 -0.59
C ARG A 60 -4.49 -1.02 0.09
N ARG A 61 -4.36 0.01 0.93
CA ARG A 61 -3.15 0.24 1.72
C ARG A 61 -2.86 -0.91 2.68
N ILE A 62 -3.89 -1.46 3.31
CA ILE A 62 -3.75 -2.62 4.21
C ILE A 62 -3.35 -3.88 3.44
N GLU A 63 -3.90 -4.13 2.27
CA GLU A 63 -3.50 -5.25 1.42
C GLU A 63 -2.03 -5.16 1.02
N GLN A 64 -1.56 -3.98 0.63
CA GLN A 64 -0.15 -3.75 0.31
C GLN A 64 0.75 -3.92 1.54
N ALA A 65 0.32 -3.40 2.69
CA ALA A 65 1.05 -3.58 3.94
C ALA A 65 1.18 -5.07 4.30
N THR A 66 0.13 -5.86 4.13
CA THR A 66 0.14 -7.31 4.36
C THR A 66 1.14 -8.01 3.44
N THR A 67 1.20 -7.63 2.17
CA THR A 67 2.19 -8.14 1.23
C THR A 67 3.62 -7.82 1.68
N LEU A 68 3.88 -6.59 2.12
CA LEU A 68 5.19 -6.19 2.63
C LEU A 68 5.57 -6.90 3.93
N LEU A 69 4.60 -7.15 4.81
CA LEU A 69 4.81 -7.94 6.04
C LEU A 69 5.25 -9.38 5.73
N ARG A 70 4.66 -9.96 4.71
CA ARG A 70 4.95 -11.33 4.26
C ARG A 70 6.29 -11.43 3.52
N ASP A 71 6.53 -10.56 2.57
CA ASP A 71 7.57 -10.70 1.55
C ASP A 71 8.86 -9.94 1.87
N THR A 72 8.85 -9.06 2.88
CA THR A 72 10.01 -8.23 3.23
C THR A 72 10.39 -8.31 4.70
N GLY A 73 11.63 -7.93 5.01
CA GLY A 73 12.11 -7.73 6.38
C GLY A 73 11.95 -6.29 6.88
N LEU A 74 11.18 -5.45 6.18
CA LEU A 74 10.96 -4.07 6.59
C LEU A 74 10.30 -3.98 7.96
N SER A 75 10.68 -2.98 8.75
CA SER A 75 10.03 -2.71 10.03
C SER A 75 8.57 -2.33 9.83
N ILE A 76 7.75 -2.54 10.85
CA ILE A 76 6.33 -2.15 10.80
C ILE A 76 6.17 -0.65 10.57
N THR A 77 7.05 0.16 11.15
CA THR A 77 7.09 1.61 10.94
C THR A 77 7.38 1.95 9.47
N ASP A 78 8.38 1.32 8.87
CA ASP A 78 8.72 1.54 7.45
C ASP A 78 7.57 1.12 6.54
N ILE A 79 6.91 0.01 6.82
CA ILE A 79 5.74 -0.45 6.07
C ILE A 79 4.60 0.54 6.17
N ALA A 80 4.32 1.07 7.36
CA ALA A 80 3.27 2.07 7.55
C ALA A 80 3.51 3.30 6.68
N PHE A 81 4.69 3.89 6.73
CA PHE A 81 5.01 5.06 5.92
C PHE A 81 5.05 4.75 4.41
N ALA A 82 5.57 3.60 4.03
CA ALA A 82 5.61 3.17 2.63
C ALA A 82 4.22 3.00 2.00
N THR A 83 3.23 2.63 2.80
CA THR A 83 1.86 2.41 2.35
C THR A 83 0.96 3.63 2.53
N GLY A 84 1.53 4.78 2.90
CA GLY A 84 0.83 6.07 2.89
C GLY A 84 0.22 6.50 4.21
N TRP A 85 0.58 5.86 5.32
CA TRP A 85 0.09 6.24 6.64
C TRP A 85 0.94 7.35 7.25
N GLU A 86 0.30 8.34 7.85
CA GLU A 86 0.98 9.47 8.48
C GLU A 86 1.45 9.16 9.90
N SER A 87 0.77 8.23 10.59
CA SER A 87 1.15 7.79 11.94
C SER A 87 1.07 6.28 12.09
N LEU A 88 2.01 5.75 12.89
CA LEU A 88 2.05 4.32 13.23
C LEU A 88 0.82 3.90 14.04
N GLY A 89 0.34 4.77 14.94
CA GLY A 89 -0.85 4.49 15.76
C GLY A 89 -2.12 4.34 14.93
N THR A 90 -2.33 5.23 13.98
CA THR A 90 -3.47 5.13 13.05
C THR A 90 -3.37 3.88 12.18
N PHE A 91 -2.18 3.60 11.66
CA PHE A 91 -1.93 2.39 10.89
C PHE A 91 -2.30 1.13 11.67
N GLY A 92 -1.78 0.98 12.89
CA GLY A 92 -2.04 -0.20 13.73
C GLY A 92 -3.51 -0.39 14.05
N ARG A 93 -4.21 0.69 14.38
CA ARG A 93 -5.65 0.67 14.66
C ARG A 93 -6.48 0.23 13.45
N ILE A 94 -6.27 0.88 12.30
CA ILE A 94 -7.01 0.57 11.06
C ILE A 94 -6.64 -0.83 10.55
N PHE A 95 -5.38 -1.22 10.66
CA PHE A 95 -4.93 -2.56 10.30
C PHE A 95 -5.68 -3.63 11.09
N ARG A 96 -5.78 -3.46 12.41
CA ARG A 96 -6.54 -4.36 13.29
C ARG A 96 -8.03 -4.36 12.98
N ASP A 97 -8.62 -3.19 12.69
CA ASP A 97 -10.03 -3.09 12.33
C ASP A 97 -10.36 -3.85 11.04
N ILE A 98 -9.48 -3.81 10.05
CA ILE A 98 -9.70 -4.46 8.76
C ILE A 98 -9.32 -5.95 8.79
N THR A 99 -8.20 -6.31 9.40
CA THR A 99 -7.68 -7.68 9.36
C THR A 99 -8.02 -8.53 10.57
N GLY A 100 -8.39 -7.92 11.68
CA GLY A 100 -8.63 -8.57 12.97
C GLY A 100 -7.37 -8.87 13.77
N SER A 101 -6.19 -8.52 13.28
CA SER A 101 -4.90 -8.77 13.92
C SER A 101 -3.99 -7.54 13.87
N SER A 102 -3.08 -7.40 14.84
CA SER A 102 -2.06 -6.36 14.77
C SER A 102 -1.08 -6.64 13.62
N PRO A 103 -0.37 -5.63 13.09
CA PRO A 103 0.65 -5.85 12.06
C PRO A 103 1.72 -6.85 12.46
N GLY A 104 2.20 -6.79 13.71
CA GLY A 104 3.19 -7.73 14.24
C GLY A 104 2.67 -9.17 14.32
N ALA A 105 1.46 -9.37 14.81
CA ALA A 105 0.82 -10.67 14.85
C ALA A 105 0.56 -11.22 13.44
N MET A 106 0.16 -10.37 12.51
CA MET A 106 -0.03 -10.76 11.12
C MET A 106 1.28 -11.23 10.48
N ARG A 107 2.40 -10.55 10.76
CA ARG A 107 3.72 -10.96 10.24
C ARG A 107 4.09 -12.36 10.69
N VAL A 108 3.90 -12.68 11.95
CA VAL A 108 4.14 -14.02 12.48
C VAL A 108 3.26 -15.07 11.78
N LYS A 109 1.98 -14.78 11.64
CA LYS A 109 1.01 -15.66 10.99
C LYS A 109 1.35 -15.95 9.53
N VAL A 110 1.58 -14.91 8.72
CA VAL A 110 1.85 -15.09 7.28
C VAL A 110 3.19 -15.75 7.01
N ARG A 111 4.17 -15.58 7.89
CA ARG A 111 5.46 -16.28 7.79
C ARG A 111 5.36 -17.75 8.18
N ALA A 112 4.54 -18.08 9.16
CA ALA A 112 4.27 -19.45 9.55
C ALA A 112 3.54 -20.26 8.46
N GLU A 113 2.74 -19.58 7.64
CA GLU A 113 2.01 -20.20 6.52
C GLU A 113 2.90 -20.43 5.27
N GLN A 114 4.16 -20.01 5.28
CA GLN A 114 5.08 -20.09 4.13
C GLN A 114 6.32 -21.00 4.32
N PRO A 115 6.27 -22.11 5.05
CA PRO A 115 7.46 -22.93 5.23
C PRO A 115 8.01 -23.52 3.93
N ALA A 116 7.18 -23.70 2.91
CA ALA A 116 7.58 -24.26 1.62
C ALA A 116 8.37 -23.27 0.73
N LEU A 117 8.26 -21.96 0.95
CA LEU A 117 8.96 -20.94 0.17
C LEU A 117 10.42 -20.76 0.59
N GLU A 118 10.79 -21.14 1.82
CA GLU A 118 12.17 -21.14 2.28
C GLU A 118 13.04 -22.19 1.60
N LEU A 119 12.43 -23.22 1.03
CA LEU A 119 13.10 -24.30 0.28
C LEU A 119 13.32 -23.96 -1.20
N VAL A 120 12.76 -22.84 -1.67
CA VAL A 120 12.89 -22.40 -3.07
C VAL A 120 14.13 -21.49 -3.21
N PRO A 121 15.02 -21.73 -4.20
CA PRO A 121 16.17 -20.84 -4.42
C PRO A 121 15.76 -19.39 -4.60
N ALA A 122 16.52 -18.46 -4.01
CA ALA A 122 16.23 -17.03 -4.03
C ALA A 122 16.05 -16.46 -5.45
N CYS A 123 16.71 -17.03 -6.45
CA CYS A 123 16.58 -16.64 -7.86
C CYS A 123 15.21 -16.99 -8.45
N VAL A 124 14.58 -18.09 -8.03
CA VAL A 124 13.23 -18.48 -8.46
C VAL A 124 12.17 -17.60 -7.79
N LEU A 125 12.38 -17.26 -6.50
CA LEU A 125 11.52 -16.31 -5.79
C LEU A 125 11.54 -14.93 -6.43
N LYS A 126 12.71 -14.43 -6.84
CA LYS A 126 12.85 -13.15 -7.55
C LYS A 126 12.21 -13.15 -8.92
N ALA A 127 12.23 -14.27 -9.65
CA ALA A 127 11.57 -14.40 -10.94
C ALA A 127 10.04 -14.49 -10.84
N ALA A 128 9.53 -15.11 -9.76
CA ALA A 128 8.10 -15.22 -9.48
C ALA A 128 7.50 -13.93 -8.90
N GLN A 129 8.30 -13.15 -8.19
CA GLN A 129 7.92 -11.85 -7.67
C GLN A 129 8.23 -10.78 -8.72
N ARG A 130 7.23 -10.29 -9.42
CA ARG A 130 7.39 -9.06 -10.21
C ARG A 130 7.84 -7.95 -9.28
N PRO A 131 8.88 -7.18 -9.62
CA PRO A 131 9.33 -6.10 -8.75
C PRO A 131 8.18 -5.10 -8.58
N ASP A 132 7.63 -5.05 -7.38
CA ASP A 132 6.77 -3.95 -7.00
C ASP A 132 7.66 -2.70 -6.94
N LEU A 133 7.35 -1.72 -7.76
CA LEU A 133 8.07 -0.44 -7.83
C LEU A 133 8.17 0.22 -6.46
N THR A 134 7.22 -0.04 -5.57
CA THR A 134 7.19 0.46 -4.20
C THR A 134 8.36 -0.10 -3.38
N ILE A 135 8.69 -1.39 -3.53
CA ILE A 135 9.81 -2.04 -2.86
C ILE A 135 11.14 -1.47 -3.38
N ALA A 136 11.27 -1.29 -4.70
CA ALA A 136 12.46 -0.70 -5.30
C ALA A 136 12.74 0.72 -4.81
N VAL A 137 11.69 1.53 -4.64
CA VAL A 137 11.81 2.90 -4.10
C VAL A 137 12.25 2.89 -2.65
N LEU A 138 11.74 1.97 -1.85
CA LEU A 138 12.11 1.82 -0.44
C LEU A 138 13.57 1.37 -0.26
N GLU A 139 14.02 0.41 -1.03
CA GLU A 139 15.43 -0.03 -1.03
C GLU A 139 16.37 1.10 -1.44
N LYS A 140 16.01 1.88 -2.45
CA LYS A 140 16.79 3.04 -2.89
C LYS A 140 16.88 4.12 -1.82
N ARG A 141 15.80 4.39 -1.08
CA ARG A 141 15.81 5.32 0.05
C ARG A 141 16.66 4.81 1.20
N ARG A 142 16.61 3.52 1.49
CA ARG A 142 17.41 2.89 2.55
C ARG A 142 18.91 2.95 2.26
N ARG A 143 19.34 2.69 1.02
CA ARG A 143 20.72 2.84 0.58
C ARG A 143 21.20 4.28 0.72
N LYS A 144 20.41 5.25 0.29
CA LYS A 144 20.74 6.67 0.40
C LYS A 144 20.92 7.14 1.85
N SER A 145 20.12 6.63 2.78
CA SER A 145 20.25 6.92 4.21
C SER A 145 21.51 6.30 4.83
N ALA A 146 21.87 5.08 4.39
CA ALA A 146 23.10 4.40 4.84
C ALA A 146 24.36 5.12 4.34
N ASP A 147 24.35 5.58 3.11
CA ASP A 147 25.46 6.34 2.52
C ASP A 147 25.66 7.70 3.22
N THR A 148 24.59 8.35 3.61
CA THR A 148 24.66 9.64 4.34
C THR A 148 25.23 9.46 5.74
N VAL A 149 24.92 8.38 6.43
CA VAL A 149 25.48 8.06 7.75
C VAL A 149 26.96 7.68 7.64
N GLY A 150 27.36 6.99 6.56
CA GLY A 150 28.74 6.63 6.31
C GLY A 150 29.66 7.82 6.01
N LEU A 151 29.14 8.84 5.35
CA LEU A 151 29.89 10.06 5.04
C LEU A 151 30.12 10.95 6.27
N SER A 152 29.17 10.99 7.21
CA SER A 152 29.30 11.75 8.45
C SER A 152 30.40 11.23 9.38
N SER A 153 30.68 9.93 9.32
CA SER A 153 31.74 9.32 10.15
C SER A 153 33.16 9.58 9.63
N LYS A 154 33.32 9.97 8.36
CA LYS A 154 34.63 10.27 7.77
C LYS A 154 35.09 11.72 7.98
N GLU A 155 34.20 12.64 8.27
CA GLU A 155 34.53 14.03 8.48
C GLU A 155 34.93 14.37 9.94
N MET A 156 34.83 13.40 10.85
CA MET A 156 35.19 13.58 12.28
C MET A 156 36.56 12.93 12.65
N SER A 157 37.39 12.59 11.68
CA SER A 157 38.76 12.04 11.93
C SER A 157 39.85 13.07 11.66
#